data_33f6679ed42fec9a020f638f3da8d8ea
#
_entry.id   33f6679ed42fec9a020f638f3da8d8ea
#
_cell.length_a   1.000
_cell.length_b   1.000
_cell.length_c   1.000
_cell.angle_alpha   90.00
_cell.angle_beta   90.00
_cell.angle_gamma   90.00
#
_symmetry.space_group_name_H-M   'P 1'
#
loop_
_entity.id
_entity.type
_entity.pdbx_description
1 polymer ?
#
loop_
_entity_poly.entity_id
_entity_poly.type
_entity_poly.pdbx_seq_one_letter_code
_entity_poly.pdbx_strand_id
1 'polypeptide(L)'
;MEQNEYLYDLAKIKETITENRNKAMVVVNSAMIITYYQIGTIINQRKEWGNKFIQRLADDLKDYGKGYSYEQLKKMSQFAHFFSENEIRSQPVTQIPWSTLSRVIIQKSSSKEEALWYINQAYKNKWSRAIVIKQFELQAYQRQNILPIVSDENSYIQGIIKDTLAFDFISKSEVTDEKSLKDKLIDNILLFLQELGTGFA
;
A
#
# COMPACT_ATOMS: atom_id res chain seq x y z
N MET A 1 -36.66 9.16 23.70
CA MET A 1 -35.56 10.15 23.62
C MET A 1 -34.26 9.56 24.14
N GLU A 2 -34.22 8.98 25.33
CA GLU A 2 -32.94 8.43 25.91
C GLU A 2 -32.22 7.39 25.09
N GLN A 3 -32.91 6.50 24.37
CA GLN A 3 -32.28 5.44 23.60
C GLN A 3 -31.52 5.97 22.34
N ASN A 4 -32.02 7.04 21.74
CA ASN A 4 -31.36 7.69 20.60
C ASN A 4 -30.13 8.51 21.02
N GLU A 5 -30.20 9.16 22.19
CA GLU A 5 -29.06 9.87 22.77
C GLU A 5 -27.94 8.89 23.14
N TYR A 6 -28.28 7.77 23.77
CA TYR A 6 -27.32 6.72 24.10
C TYR A 6 -26.62 6.16 22.85
N LEU A 7 -27.38 5.88 21.79
CA LEU A 7 -26.79 5.37 20.53
C LEU A 7 -25.87 6.39 19.86
N TYR A 8 -26.22 7.67 19.91
CA TYR A 8 -25.38 8.76 19.40
C TYR A 8 -24.06 8.85 20.19
N ASP A 9 -24.15 8.87 21.54
CA ASP A 9 -22.94 8.93 22.38
C ASP A 9 -22.08 7.68 22.22
N LEU A 10 -22.70 6.50 22.14
CA LEU A 10 -21.97 5.25 21.87
C LEU A 10 -21.21 5.29 20.54
N ALA A 11 -21.83 5.80 19.46
CA ALA A 11 -21.19 5.96 18.16
C ALA A 11 -20.00 6.92 18.25
N LYS A 12 -20.17 8.06 18.92
CA LYS A 12 -19.11 9.06 19.12
C LYS A 12 -17.94 8.51 19.94
N ILE A 13 -18.23 7.75 20.99
CA ILE A 13 -17.19 7.08 21.80
C ILE A 13 -16.42 6.07 20.95
N LYS A 14 -17.12 5.22 20.16
CA LYS A 14 -16.46 4.25 19.26
C LYS A 14 -15.57 4.93 18.23
N GLU A 15 -16.04 6.02 17.63
CA GLU A 15 -15.25 6.83 16.70
C GLU A 15 -14.00 7.38 17.37
N THR A 16 -14.14 8.01 18.54
CA THR A 16 -13.02 8.56 19.32
C THR A 16 -11.97 7.48 19.65
N ILE A 17 -12.43 6.30 20.09
CA ILE A 17 -11.53 5.17 20.39
C ILE A 17 -10.79 4.74 19.11
N THR A 18 -11.50 4.60 18.00
CA THR A 18 -10.94 4.16 16.72
C THR A 18 -9.91 5.16 16.19
N GLU A 19 -10.22 6.43 16.20
CA GLU A 19 -9.30 7.50 15.78
C GLU A 19 -8.02 7.51 16.61
N ASN A 20 -8.15 7.47 17.95
CA ASN A 20 -6.98 7.52 18.83
C ASN A 20 -6.11 6.27 18.70
N ARG A 21 -6.70 5.08 18.52
CA ARG A 21 -5.98 3.85 18.20
C ARG A 21 -5.21 3.99 16.89
N ASN A 22 -5.85 4.51 15.84
CA ASN A 22 -5.21 4.71 14.54
C ASN A 22 -4.04 5.70 14.64
N LYS A 23 -4.21 6.82 15.36
CA LYS A 23 -3.13 7.79 15.60
C LYS A 23 -1.95 7.13 16.32
N ALA A 24 -2.22 6.37 17.38
CA ALA A 24 -1.18 5.66 18.12
C ALA A 24 -0.43 4.64 17.25
N MET A 25 -1.16 3.87 16.42
CA MET A 25 -0.56 2.91 15.48
C MET A 25 0.37 3.58 14.47
N VAL A 26 0.01 4.76 13.96
CA VAL A 26 0.86 5.54 13.04
C VAL A 26 2.16 5.96 13.73
N VAL A 27 2.09 6.47 14.97
CA VAL A 27 3.28 6.87 15.74
C VAL A 27 4.20 5.68 15.98
N VAL A 28 3.65 4.55 16.42
CA VAL A 28 4.43 3.32 16.67
C VAL A 28 5.06 2.81 15.37
N ASN A 29 4.30 2.77 14.27
CA ASN A 29 4.84 2.35 12.97
C ASN A 29 5.99 3.25 12.50
N SER A 30 5.83 4.57 12.63
CA SER A 30 6.88 5.51 12.26
C SER A 30 8.16 5.30 13.08
N ALA A 31 8.04 5.18 14.39
CA ALA A 31 9.19 4.92 15.27
C ALA A 31 9.89 3.59 14.90
N MET A 32 9.11 2.55 14.65
CA MET A 32 9.62 1.24 14.23
C MET A 32 10.39 1.30 12.90
N ILE A 33 9.85 1.99 11.89
CA ILE A 33 10.50 2.13 10.59
C ILE A 33 11.80 2.92 10.69
N ILE A 34 11.83 4.00 11.48
CA ILE A 34 13.05 4.77 11.75
C ILE A 34 14.09 3.87 12.42
N THR A 35 13.70 3.09 13.43
CA THR A 35 14.58 2.12 14.09
C THR A 35 15.15 1.11 13.11
N TYR A 36 14.32 0.55 12.22
CA TYR A 36 14.76 -0.41 11.21
C TYR A 36 15.70 0.22 10.19
N TYR A 37 15.48 1.48 9.82
CA TYR A 37 16.40 2.24 8.98
C TYR A 37 17.77 2.39 9.65
N GLN A 38 17.80 2.79 10.92
CA GLN A 38 19.04 2.96 11.69
C GLN A 38 19.81 1.64 11.81
N ILE A 39 19.13 0.54 12.16
CA ILE A 39 19.72 -0.79 12.23
C ILE A 39 20.30 -1.19 10.86
N GLY A 40 19.54 -1.01 9.80
CA GLY A 40 19.97 -1.30 8.44
C GLY A 40 21.19 -0.49 8.02
N THR A 41 21.25 0.79 8.41
CA THR A 41 22.41 1.67 8.17
C THR A 41 23.66 1.15 8.89
N ILE A 42 23.53 0.75 10.15
CA ILE A 42 24.64 0.15 10.93
C ILE A 42 25.15 -1.13 10.26
N ILE A 43 24.23 -2.00 9.82
CA ILE A 43 24.58 -3.24 9.10
C ILE A 43 25.35 -2.91 7.81
N ASN A 44 24.89 -1.92 7.04
CA ASN A 44 25.47 -1.53 5.76
C ASN A 44 26.87 -0.91 5.90
N GLN A 45 27.19 -0.29 7.03
CA GLN A 45 28.52 0.22 7.32
C GLN A 45 29.57 -0.90 7.52
N ARG A 46 29.12 -2.14 7.78
CA ARG A 46 29.95 -3.32 8.03
C ARG A 46 29.97 -4.30 6.86
N LYS A 47 29.95 -3.81 5.61
CA LYS A 47 29.88 -4.62 4.37
C LYS A 47 30.95 -5.71 4.26
N GLU A 48 32.10 -5.51 4.88
CA GLU A 48 33.22 -6.47 4.85
C GLU A 48 32.90 -7.81 5.54
N TRP A 49 31.90 -7.87 6.39
CA TRP A 49 31.56 -9.04 7.21
C TRP A 49 30.51 -9.95 6.55
N GLY A 50 29.86 -9.51 5.49
CA GLY A 50 28.91 -10.30 4.69
C GLY A 50 27.76 -10.94 5.48
N ASN A 51 27.22 -12.02 4.94
CA ASN A 51 26.08 -12.75 5.56
C ASN A 51 26.38 -13.33 6.94
N LYS A 52 27.64 -13.64 7.26
CA LYS A 52 28.04 -14.17 8.58
C LYS A 52 27.82 -13.15 9.70
N PHE A 53 27.99 -11.86 9.42
CA PHE A 53 27.75 -10.79 10.38
C PHE A 53 26.26 -10.69 10.72
N ILE A 54 25.38 -10.70 9.72
CA ILE A 54 23.93 -10.65 9.94
C ILE A 54 23.44 -11.89 10.70
N GLN A 55 24.01 -13.06 10.42
CA GLN A 55 23.66 -14.29 11.14
C GLN A 55 24.04 -14.19 12.61
N ARG A 56 25.25 -13.72 12.91
CA ARG A 56 25.71 -13.53 14.30
C ARG A 56 24.85 -12.50 15.03
N LEU A 57 24.52 -11.37 14.39
CA LEU A 57 23.60 -10.38 14.98
C LEU A 57 22.23 -10.98 15.29
N ALA A 58 21.70 -11.81 14.40
CA ALA A 58 20.41 -12.47 14.62
C ALA A 58 20.47 -13.43 15.82
N ASP A 59 21.60 -14.12 16.01
CA ASP A 59 21.80 -15.01 17.14
C ASP A 59 21.93 -14.25 18.46
N ASP A 60 22.68 -13.14 18.46
CA ASP A 60 22.90 -12.30 19.66
C ASP A 60 21.64 -11.50 20.04
N LEU A 61 20.74 -11.22 19.08
CA LEU A 61 19.51 -10.45 19.30
C LEU A 61 18.26 -11.32 19.56
N LYS A 62 18.38 -12.64 19.68
CA LYS A 62 17.23 -13.54 19.92
C LYS A 62 16.37 -13.14 21.12
N ASP A 63 17.02 -12.70 22.21
CA ASP A 63 16.35 -12.32 23.45
C ASP A 63 15.58 -10.98 23.35
N TYR A 64 15.91 -10.15 22.34
CA TYR A 64 15.20 -8.90 22.06
C TYR A 64 13.89 -9.12 21.28
N GLY A 65 13.62 -10.33 20.79
CA GLY A 65 12.37 -10.72 20.17
C GLY A 65 12.48 -11.15 18.71
N LYS A 66 11.38 -11.69 18.19
CA LYS A 66 11.27 -12.25 16.81
C LYS A 66 11.48 -11.22 15.69
N GLY A 67 11.43 -9.93 16.02
CA GLY A 67 11.62 -8.83 15.04
C GLY A 67 13.04 -8.70 14.49
N TYR A 68 14.02 -9.38 15.07
CA TYR A 68 15.46 -9.28 14.74
C TYR A 68 16.04 -10.57 14.18
N SER A 69 15.22 -11.41 13.58
CA SER A 69 15.69 -12.61 12.86
C SER A 69 16.59 -12.24 11.67
N TYR A 70 17.41 -13.17 11.21
CA TYR A 70 18.27 -13.01 10.04
C TYR A 70 17.54 -12.38 8.83
N GLU A 71 16.35 -12.89 8.49
CA GLU A 71 15.54 -12.37 7.39
C GLU A 71 15.05 -10.93 7.63
N GLN A 72 14.74 -10.57 8.87
CA GLN A 72 14.33 -9.21 9.19
C GLN A 72 15.51 -8.24 9.14
N LEU A 73 16.66 -8.61 9.70
CA LEU A 73 17.89 -7.80 9.63
C LEU A 73 18.35 -7.59 8.18
N LYS A 74 18.25 -8.62 7.34
CA LYS A 74 18.52 -8.52 5.90
C LYS A 74 17.58 -7.52 5.22
N LYS A 75 16.27 -7.53 5.54
CA LYS A 75 15.31 -6.56 5.01
C LYS A 75 15.59 -5.14 5.50
N MET A 76 16.00 -4.97 6.75
CA MET A 76 16.40 -3.67 7.28
C MET A 76 17.63 -3.13 6.53
N SER A 77 18.64 -3.99 6.26
CA SER A 77 19.80 -3.64 5.44
C SER A 77 19.39 -3.21 4.02
N GLN A 78 18.50 -3.98 3.37
CA GLN A 78 17.97 -3.63 2.04
C GLN A 78 17.21 -2.31 2.08
N PHE A 79 16.36 -2.08 3.07
CA PHE A 79 15.59 -0.87 3.25
C PHE A 79 16.49 0.36 3.40
N ALA A 80 17.52 0.29 4.26
CA ALA A 80 18.48 1.38 4.46
C ALA A 80 19.42 1.58 3.27
N HIS A 81 19.59 0.59 2.40
CA HIS A 81 20.29 0.75 1.12
C HIS A 81 19.40 1.41 0.05
N PHE A 82 18.10 1.10 0.10
CA PHE A 82 17.15 1.54 -0.91
C PHE A 82 16.74 3.01 -0.71
N PHE A 83 16.51 3.45 0.53
CA PHE A 83 16.09 4.81 0.85
C PHE A 83 17.21 5.59 1.56
N SER A 84 17.32 6.87 1.26
CA SER A 84 18.13 7.83 2.01
C SER A 84 17.38 8.33 3.24
N GLU A 85 18.11 8.88 4.23
CA GLU A 85 17.50 9.48 5.42
C GLU A 85 16.55 10.63 5.07
N ASN A 86 16.89 11.44 4.05
CA ASN A 86 16.05 12.52 3.60
C ASN A 86 14.72 12.01 3.04
N GLU A 87 14.72 10.94 2.26
CA GLU A 87 13.49 10.33 1.73
C GLU A 87 12.62 9.74 2.84
N ILE A 88 13.23 9.13 3.87
CA ILE A 88 12.50 8.65 5.05
C ILE A 88 11.78 9.79 5.79
N ARG A 89 12.41 10.97 5.86
CA ARG A 89 11.87 12.14 6.55
C ARG A 89 10.86 12.93 5.73
N SER A 90 11.09 13.08 4.42
CA SER A 90 10.32 13.96 3.53
C SER A 90 9.15 13.26 2.83
N GLN A 91 9.16 11.94 2.74
CA GLN A 91 8.13 11.14 2.06
C GLN A 91 7.29 10.35 3.08
N PRO A 92 6.08 9.91 2.74
CA PRO A 92 5.23 9.15 3.66
C PRO A 92 5.69 7.70 3.89
N VAL A 93 7.00 7.44 3.79
CA VAL A 93 7.58 6.10 3.96
C VAL A 93 7.22 5.53 5.32
N THR A 94 7.33 6.33 6.38
CA THR A 94 7.02 5.91 7.75
C THR A 94 5.53 5.71 8.02
N GLN A 95 4.67 6.12 7.10
CA GLN A 95 3.22 5.95 7.20
C GLN A 95 2.74 4.60 6.62
N ILE A 96 3.61 3.92 5.85
CA ILE A 96 3.29 2.62 5.25
C ILE A 96 3.72 1.49 6.19
N PRO A 97 2.88 0.46 6.43
CA PRO A 97 3.25 -0.67 7.29
C PRO A 97 4.52 -1.37 6.81
N TRP A 98 5.41 -1.74 7.75
CA TRP A 98 6.68 -2.42 7.46
C TRP A 98 6.55 -3.62 6.53
N SER A 99 5.51 -4.45 6.75
CA SER A 99 5.28 -5.63 5.91
C SER A 99 4.96 -5.28 4.45
N THR A 100 4.31 -4.14 4.21
CA THR A 100 4.02 -3.64 2.86
C THR A 100 5.27 -3.07 2.22
N LEU A 101 6.05 -2.26 2.95
CA LEU A 101 7.32 -1.72 2.46
C LEU A 101 8.30 -2.83 2.09
N SER A 102 8.63 -3.70 3.06
CA SER A 102 9.74 -4.64 2.95
C SER A 102 9.44 -5.88 2.11
N ARG A 103 8.17 -6.30 1.99
CA ARG A 103 7.78 -7.53 1.29
C ARG A 103 7.06 -7.28 -0.03
N VAL A 104 6.58 -6.07 -0.27
CA VAL A 104 5.85 -5.75 -1.49
C VAL A 104 6.58 -4.65 -2.25
N ILE A 105 6.60 -3.43 -1.73
CA ILE A 105 7.09 -2.28 -2.49
C ILE A 105 8.55 -2.46 -2.88
N ILE A 106 9.46 -2.66 -1.93
CA ILE A 106 10.91 -2.80 -2.22
C ILE A 106 11.20 -4.02 -3.09
N GLN A 107 10.48 -5.12 -2.91
CA GLN A 107 10.74 -6.36 -3.67
C GLN A 107 10.20 -6.32 -5.10
N LYS A 108 9.14 -5.58 -5.35
CA LYS A 108 8.44 -5.55 -6.65
C LYS A 108 8.80 -4.33 -7.50
N SER A 109 9.30 -3.24 -6.91
CA SER A 109 9.69 -2.05 -7.67
C SER A 109 10.97 -2.29 -8.46
N SER A 110 10.96 -1.86 -9.70
CA SER A 110 12.12 -1.91 -10.60
C SER A 110 13.07 -0.71 -10.39
N SER A 111 12.56 0.37 -9.80
CA SER A 111 13.33 1.58 -9.50
C SER A 111 12.88 2.22 -8.19
N LYS A 112 13.70 3.17 -7.69
CA LYS A 112 13.38 3.96 -6.52
C LYS A 112 12.17 4.88 -6.77
N GLU A 113 12.09 5.47 -7.94
CA GLU A 113 11.00 6.34 -8.38
C GLU A 113 9.66 5.59 -8.36
N GLU A 114 9.66 4.37 -8.88
CA GLU A 114 8.50 3.50 -8.84
C GLU A 114 8.08 3.19 -7.40
N ALA A 115 9.03 2.84 -6.52
CA ALA A 115 8.74 2.56 -5.12
C ALA A 115 8.15 3.78 -4.39
N LEU A 116 8.74 4.96 -4.59
CA LEU A 116 8.24 6.22 -4.01
C LEU A 116 6.85 6.57 -4.53
N TRP A 117 6.59 6.31 -5.80
CA TRP A 117 5.26 6.50 -6.37
C TRP A 117 4.21 5.59 -5.69
N TYR A 118 4.50 4.28 -5.55
CA TYR A 118 3.58 3.36 -4.84
C TYR A 118 3.39 3.74 -3.38
N ILE A 119 4.43 4.20 -2.69
CA ILE A 119 4.34 4.71 -1.32
C ILE A 119 3.38 5.90 -1.24
N ASN A 120 3.57 6.88 -2.13
CA ASN A 120 2.74 8.09 -2.17
C ASN A 120 1.28 7.76 -2.50
N GLN A 121 1.03 6.88 -3.48
CA GLN A 121 -0.32 6.45 -3.82
C GLN A 121 -0.98 5.65 -2.69
N ALA A 122 -0.25 4.73 -2.07
CA ALA A 122 -0.75 3.94 -0.95
C ALA A 122 -1.11 4.83 0.26
N TYR A 123 -0.28 5.83 0.55
CA TYR A 123 -0.56 6.80 1.60
C TYR A 123 -1.78 7.68 1.28
N LYS A 124 -1.79 8.29 0.10
CA LYS A 124 -2.84 9.22 -0.35
C LYS A 124 -4.21 8.55 -0.43
N ASN A 125 -4.26 7.34 -0.97
CA ASN A 125 -5.50 6.61 -1.20
C ASN A 125 -5.81 5.58 -0.09
N LYS A 126 -5.01 5.54 0.99
CA LYS A 126 -5.17 4.61 2.12
C LYS A 126 -5.21 3.14 1.68
N TRP A 127 -4.38 2.76 0.72
CA TRP A 127 -4.37 1.41 0.18
C TRP A 127 -3.94 0.38 1.23
N SER A 128 -4.73 -0.66 1.37
CA SER A 128 -4.31 -1.85 2.11
C SER A 128 -3.17 -2.57 1.38
N ARG A 129 -2.49 -3.50 2.06
CA ARG A 129 -1.45 -4.32 1.44
C ARG A 129 -1.97 -5.10 0.22
N ALA A 130 -3.19 -5.62 0.28
CA ALA A 130 -3.81 -6.34 -0.82
C ALA A 130 -4.01 -5.43 -2.05
N ILE A 131 -4.47 -4.20 -1.82
CA ILE A 131 -4.63 -3.21 -2.89
C ILE A 131 -3.26 -2.86 -3.50
N VAL A 132 -2.22 -2.64 -2.68
CA VAL A 132 -0.86 -2.38 -3.20
C VAL A 132 -0.38 -3.52 -4.09
N ILE A 133 -0.57 -4.79 -3.68
CA ILE A 133 -0.22 -5.96 -4.50
C ILE A 133 -0.96 -5.93 -5.83
N LYS A 134 -2.27 -5.69 -5.80
CA LYS A 134 -3.11 -5.60 -6.99
C LYS A 134 -2.65 -4.49 -7.94
N GLN A 135 -2.29 -3.33 -7.41
CA GLN A 135 -1.80 -2.21 -8.21
C GLN A 135 -0.45 -2.53 -8.89
N PHE A 136 0.43 -3.31 -8.26
CA PHE A 136 1.63 -3.84 -8.92
C PHE A 136 1.30 -4.83 -10.05
N GLU A 137 0.35 -5.74 -9.82
CA GLU A 137 -0.12 -6.69 -10.85
C GLU A 137 -0.71 -5.97 -12.06
N LEU A 138 -1.42 -4.88 -11.82
CA LEU A 138 -1.99 -4.02 -12.84
C LEU A 138 -0.97 -3.05 -13.47
N GLN A 139 0.30 -3.06 -13.05
CA GLN A 139 1.35 -2.16 -13.54
C GLN A 139 0.95 -0.67 -13.47
N ALA A 140 0.33 -0.25 -12.36
CA ALA A 140 -0.26 1.07 -12.22
C ALA A 140 0.75 2.21 -12.41
N TYR A 141 2.01 2.04 -11.98
CA TYR A 141 3.07 3.02 -12.20
C TYR A 141 3.38 3.23 -13.69
N GLN A 142 3.48 2.16 -14.46
CA GLN A 142 3.78 2.22 -15.89
C GLN A 142 2.63 2.87 -16.65
N ARG A 143 1.39 2.58 -16.26
CA ARG A 143 0.19 3.12 -16.90
C ARG A 143 -0.04 4.61 -16.69
N GLN A 144 0.41 5.18 -15.56
CA GLN A 144 0.28 6.61 -15.31
C GLN A 144 0.95 7.49 -16.39
N ASN A 145 2.02 6.97 -17.02
CA ASN A 145 2.77 7.66 -18.07
C ASN A 145 2.18 7.42 -19.46
N ILE A 146 1.22 6.51 -19.58
CA ILE A 146 0.59 6.12 -20.87
C ILE A 146 -0.73 6.87 -21.09
N LEU A 147 -1.34 7.43 -20.04
CA LEU A 147 -2.54 8.24 -20.19
C LEU A 147 -2.15 9.60 -20.81
N PRO A 148 -2.46 9.85 -22.08
CA PRO A 148 -2.39 11.19 -22.61
C PRO A 148 -3.34 12.05 -21.77
N ILE A 149 -2.97 13.32 -21.55
CA ILE A 149 -3.91 14.33 -21.05
C ILE A 149 -4.99 14.43 -22.11
N VAL A 150 -6.08 13.73 -21.86
CA VAL A 150 -7.13 13.60 -22.84
C VAL A 150 -8.13 14.71 -22.60
N SER A 151 -8.22 15.59 -23.58
CA SER A 151 -9.19 16.68 -23.68
C SER A 151 -10.55 16.26 -24.25
N ASP A 152 -10.83 14.96 -24.33
CA ASP A 152 -12.05 14.44 -24.95
C ASP A 152 -12.76 13.41 -24.07
N GLU A 153 -14.05 13.63 -23.76
CA GLU A 153 -14.89 12.80 -22.88
C GLU A 153 -14.91 11.31 -23.31
N ASN A 154 -14.93 11.01 -24.59
CA ASN A 154 -14.91 9.64 -25.10
C ASN A 154 -13.64 8.86 -24.75
N SER A 155 -12.55 9.54 -24.65
CA SER A 155 -11.25 8.97 -24.32
C SER A 155 -11.08 8.78 -22.80
N TYR A 156 -11.77 9.59 -21.98
CA TYR A 156 -11.90 9.38 -20.54
C TYR A 156 -12.64 8.07 -20.25
N ILE A 157 -13.73 7.79 -20.94
CA ILE A 157 -14.50 6.55 -20.81
C ILE A 157 -13.69 5.34 -21.28
N GLN A 158 -12.95 5.45 -22.40
CA GLN A 158 -12.04 4.39 -22.84
C GLN A 158 -10.89 4.15 -21.85
N GLY A 159 -10.40 5.20 -21.18
CA GLY A 159 -9.45 5.13 -20.10
C GLY A 159 -10.02 4.39 -18.89
N ILE A 160 -11.23 4.71 -18.47
CA ILE A 160 -11.94 4.01 -17.38
C ILE A 160 -12.13 2.53 -17.73
N ILE A 161 -12.57 2.20 -18.94
CA ILE A 161 -12.77 0.81 -19.38
C ILE A 161 -11.45 0.04 -19.43
N LYS A 162 -10.33 0.70 -19.78
CA LYS A 162 -9.01 0.08 -19.79
C LYS A 162 -8.35 0.02 -18.41
N ASP A 163 -8.66 0.98 -17.54
CA ASP A 163 -7.96 1.19 -16.26
C ASP A 163 -8.74 0.68 -15.05
N THR A 164 -10.04 0.63 -15.16
CA THR A 164 -10.86 0.03 -14.11
C THR A 164 -10.76 -1.46 -14.28
N LEU A 165 -10.29 -2.13 -13.21
CA LEU A 165 -10.43 -3.56 -12.96
C LEU A 165 -11.19 -4.20 -14.09
N ALA A 166 -10.53 -5.03 -14.92
CA ALA A 166 -11.22 -5.70 -16.00
C ALA A 166 -12.52 -6.23 -15.42
N PHE A 167 -13.62 -5.58 -15.73
CA PHE A 167 -14.93 -6.14 -15.50
C PHE A 167 -15.00 -7.35 -16.43
N ASP A 168 -14.46 -8.49 -15.96
CA ASP A 168 -14.31 -9.69 -16.77
C ASP A 168 -15.65 -10.17 -17.35
N PHE A 169 -16.75 -9.72 -16.75
CA PHE A 169 -18.10 -9.98 -17.20
C PHE A 169 -18.59 -9.01 -18.32
N ILE A 170 -17.83 -7.95 -18.63
CA ILE A 170 -18.15 -7.03 -19.72
C ILE A 170 -17.17 -7.26 -20.86
N SER A 171 -17.66 -7.75 -21.98
CA SER A 171 -16.85 -7.88 -23.19
C SER A 171 -16.44 -6.48 -23.69
N LYS A 172 -15.13 -6.24 -23.79
CA LYS A 172 -14.56 -4.96 -24.26
C LYS A 172 -15.03 -4.54 -25.64
N SER A 173 -15.46 -5.50 -26.47
CA SER A 173 -15.98 -5.26 -27.83
C SER A 173 -17.41 -4.73 -27.85
N GLU A 174 -18.13 -4.81 -26.71
CA GLU A 174 -19.56 -4.46 -26.68
C GLU A 174 -19.83 -3.09 -26.03
N VAL A 175 -18.79 -2.45 -25.47
CA VAL A 175 -18.93 -1.15 -24.82
C VAL A 175 -18.30 -0.07 -25.71
N THR A 176 -19.12 0.76 -26.29
CA THR A 176 -18.69 1.83 -27.20
C THR A 176 -18.88 3.22 -26.62
N ASP A 177 -19.77 3.38 -25.62
CA ASP A 177 -20.11 4.64 -24.98
C ASP A 177 -20.55 4.45 -23.51
N GLU A 178 -20.75 5.56 -22.80
CA GLU A 178 -21.16 5.57 -21.38
C GLU A 178 -22.52 4.91 -21.14
N LYS A 179 -23.45 5.07 -22.07
CA LYS A 179 -24.79 4.50 -21.96
C LYS A 179 -24.76 2.99 -22.06
N SER A 180 -24.02 2.43 -23.01
CA SER A 180 -23.84 0.99 -23.17
C SER A 180 -23.09 0.38 -21.98
N LEU A 181 -22.13 1.08 -21.38
CA LEU A 181 -21.47 0.66 -20.14
C LEU A 181 -22.46 0.62 -18.97
N LYS A 182 -23.26 1.67 -18.80
CA LYS A 182 -24.26 1.76 -17.75
C LYS A 182 -25.30 0.66 -17.83
N ASP A 183 -25.83 0.40 -19.01
CA ASP A 183 -26.82 -0.65 -19.23
C ASP A 183 -26.24 -2.04 -18.91
N LYS A 184 -25.01 -2.32 -19.38
CA LYS A 184 -24.31 -3.57 -19.05
C LYS A 184 -24.02 -3.74 -17.56
N LEU A 185 -23.67 -2.66 -16.85
CA LEU A 185 -23.48 -2.69 -15.39
C LEU A 185 -24.79 -2.96 -14.65
N ILE A 186 -25.92 -2.40 -15.11
CA ILE A 186 -27.24 -2.64 -14.52
C ILE A 186 -27.66 -4.09 -14.74
N ASP A 187 -27.49 -4.62 -15.93
CA ASP A 187 -27.86 -6.00 -16.27
C ASP A 187 -27.04 -7.03 -15.51
N ASN A 188 -25.81 -6.68 -15.14
CA ASN A 188 -24.86 -7.56 -14.45
C ASN A 188 -24.52 -7.06 -13.04
N ILE A 189 -25.45 -6.39 -12.38
CA ILE A 189 -25.20 -5.72 -11.08
C ILE A 189 -24.69 -6.68 -9.99
N LEU A 190 -25.11 -7.94 -10.00
CA LEU A 190 -24.63 -8.93 -9.03
C LEU A 190 -23.18 -9.28 -9.28
N LEU A 191 -22.76 -9.44 -10.53
CA LEU A 191 -21.36 -9.69 -10.89
C LEU A 191 -20.51 -8.46 -10.59
N PHE A 192 -21.02 -7.27 -10.88
CA PHE A 192 -20.38 -6.00 -10.53
C PHE A 192 -20.14 -5.87 -9.01
N LEU A 193 -21.13 -6.21 -8.17
CA LEU A 193 -20.99 -6.17 -6.71
C LEU A 193 -20.00 -7.21 -6.20
N GLN A 194 -19.89 -8.38 -6.85
CA GLN A 194 -18.88 -9.38 -6.54
C GLN A 194 -17.46 -8.89 -6.84
N GLU A 195 -17.26 -8.20 -7.97
CA GLU A 195 -15.98 -7.60 -8.35
C GLU A 195 -15.54 -6.48 -7.40
N LEU A 196 -16.48 -5.70 -6.85
CA LEU A 196 -16.19 -4.70 -5.83
C LEU A 196 -15.75 -5.27 -4.49
N GLY A 197 -15.97 -6.59 -4.28
CA GLY A 197 -15.54 -7.30 -3.09
C GLY A 197 -16.52 -7.23 -1.91
N THR A 198 -16.28 -8.04 -0.88
CA THR A 198 -17.17 -8.31 0.27
C THR A 198 -17.38 -7.14 1.23
N GLY A 199 -17.06 -5.91 0.87
CA GLY A 199 -17.21 -4.71 1.70
C GLY A 199 -18.56 -4.00 1.58
N PHE A 200 -19.48 -4.48 0.71
CA PHE A 200 -20.79 -3.87 0.43
C PHE A 200 -22.00 -4.75 0.80
N ALA A 201 -21.77 -5.81 1.57
CA ALA A 201 -22.85 -6.62 2.15
C ALA A 201 -23.13 -6.24 3.61
#